data_696d933bdb47f07ec9635d5fcf7d1387
#
_entry.id   696d933bdb47f07ec9635d5fcf7d1387
#
_cell.length_a   1.000
_cell.length_b   1.000
_cell.length_c   1.000
_cell.angle_alpha   90.00
_cell.angle_beta   90.00
_cell.angle_gamma   90.00
#
_symmetry.space_group_name_H-M   'P 1'
#
loop_
_entity.id
_entity.type
_entity.pdbx_description
1 polymer ?
#
loop_
_entity_poly.entity_id
_entity_poly.type
_entity_poly.pdbx_seq_one_letter_code
_entity_poly.pdbx_strand_id
1 'polypeptide(L)'
;YSWLVNCAVPAKLGELYRCYLVQRRCAVPFSLAFGATLVERAADLVFVAVLLPLTTLLVFHGSGENEFLVLQIIAVLLTLGFLVALLSLRWSQRFSHRLPSVVRRPIASLAAGLAIDRSTAGKVFLFTFPLWSLEAARVFAEARALGLAVSLPLALLIALLAALLTTVPLTPAGIGAVEIGVVGLLMVLGLSIEHAAALALLDRLVAYWSVFLVAGIPWLAERLLSGRRP
;
A
#
# COMPACT_ATOMS: atom_id res chain seq x y z
N TYR A 1 -6.50 -3.11 -13.49
CA TYR A 1 -5.55 -2.45 -14.42
C TYR A 1 -4.58 -1.50 -13.70
N SER A 2 -5.01 -0.68 -12.71
CA SER A 2 -4.11 0.24 -11.99
C SER A 2 -2.96 -0.50 -11.26
N TRP A 3 -3.23 -1.67 -10.70
CA TRP A 3 -2.20 -2.53 -10.11
C TRP A 3 -1.15 -3.00 -11.12
N LEU A 4 -1.59 -3.39 -12.33
CA LEU A 4 -0.68 -3.77 -13.41
C LEU A 4 0.27 -2.60 -13.76
N VAL A 5 -0.26 -1.38 -13.82
CA VAL A 5 0.55 -0.18 -14.06
C VAL A 5 1.52 0.08 -12.92
N ASN A 6 1.12 -0.11 -11.66
CA ASN A 6 2.01 0.01 -10.50
C ASN A 6 3.15 -1.02 -10.50
N CYS A 7 2.90 -2.20 -11.06
CA CYS A 7 3.92 -3.23 -11.21
C CYS A 7 4.92 -2.91 -12.33
N ALA A 8 4.45 -2.28 -13.41
CA ALA A 8 5.27 -2.01 -14.59
C ALA A 8 6.06 -0.69 -14.49
N VAL A 9 5.55 0.31 -13.75
CA VAL A 9 6.10 1.67 -13.72
C VAL A 9 6.44 2.08 -12.28
N PRO A 10 7.62 2.69 -12.04
CA PRO A 10 7.98 3.21 -10.72
C PRO A 10 7.07 4.38 -10.30
N ALA A 11 7.21 4.82 -9.03
CA ALA A 11 6.51 5.98 -8.47
C ALA A 11 4.99 5.84 -8.34
N LYS A 12 4.45 4.60 -8.26
CA LYS A 12 3.01 4.33 -8.04
C LYS A 12 2.08 5.05 -9.03
N LEU A 13 2.51 5.20 -10.28
CA LEU A 13 1.73 5.88 -11.33
C LEU A 13 0.40 5.17 -11.66
N GLY A 14 0.23 3.92 -11.25
CA GLY A 14 -1.05 3.22 -11.36
C GLY A 14 -2.17 3.84 -10.54
N GLU A 15 -1.87 4.52 -9.43
CA GLU A 15 -2.88 5.27 -8.67
C GLU A 15 -3.37 6.49 -9.47
N LEU A 16 -2.48 7.20 -10.14
CA LEU A 16 -2.84 8.29 -11.03
C LEU A 16 -3.64 7.77 -12.24
N TYR A 17 -3.24 6.63 -12.79
CA TYR A 17 -3.98 5.96 -13.86
C TYR A 17 -5.39 5.54 -13.41
N ARG A 18 -5.55 5.04 -12.17
CA ARG A 18 -6.87 4.77 -11.57
C ARG A 18 -7.74 6.03 -11.54
N CYS A 19 -7.19 7.15 -11.06
CA CYS A 19 -7.91 8.43 -11.03
C CYS A 19 -8.33 8.90 -12.44
N TYR A 20 -7.45 8.72 -13.42
CA TYR A 20 -7.76 9.01 -14.83
C TYR A 20 -8.90 8.12 -15.38
N LEU A 21 -8.89 6.82 -15.06
CA LEU A 21 -9.97 5.93 -15.47
C LEU A 21 -11.31 6.29 -14.82
N VAL A 22 -11.31 6.67 -13.53
CA VAL A 22 -12.50 7.13 -12.82
C VAL A 22 -13.01 8.43 -13.43
N GLN A 23 -12.15 9.37 -13.76
CA GLN A 23 -12.51 10.58 -14.47
C GLN A 23 -13.20 10.28 -15.81
N ARG A 24 -12.63 9.37 -16.60
CA ARG A 24 -13.18 9.01 -17.93
C ARG A 24 -14.49 8.24 -17.86
N ARG A 25 -14.63 7.31 -16.91
CA ARG A 25 -15.79 6.42 -16.83
C ARG A 25 -16.96 7.00 -16.04
N CYS A 26 -16.66 7.79 -15.01
CA CYS A 26 -17.66 8.29 -14.07
C CYS A 26 -17.89 9.80 -14.17
N ALA A 27 -17.22 10.51 -15.10
CA ALA A 27 -17.28 11.97 -15.26
C ALA A 27 -16.96 12.75 -13.95
N VAL A 28 -16.13 12.16 -13.10
CA VAL A 28 -15.69 12.74 -11.81
C VAL A 28 -14.39 13.52 -12.04
N PRO A 29 -14.22 14.74 -11.48
CA PRO A 29 -12.95 15.46 -11.59
C PRO A 29 -11.77 14.63 -11.09
N PHE A 30 -10.64 14.64 -11.83
CA PHE A 30 -9.42 13.91 -11.46
C PHE A 30 -8.96 14.23 -10.04
N SER A 31 -8.97 15.52 -9.66
CA SER A 31 -8.56 15.98 -8.34
C SER A 31 -9.44 15.44 -7.21
N LEU A 32 -10.73 15.23 -7.45
CA LEU A 32 -11.64 14.61 -6.48
C LEU A 32 -11.31 13.11 -6.31
N ALA A 33 -11.14 12.40 -7.42
CA ALA A 33 -10.74 10.98 -7.39
C ALA A 33 -9.38 10.80 -6.69
N PHE A 34 -8.44 11.71 -6.94
CA PHE A 34 -7.12 11.71 -6.30
C PHE A 34 -7.22 11.98 -4.79
N GLY A 35 -8.07 12.94 -4.36
CA GLY A 35 -8.36 13.17 -2.94
C GLY A 35 -8.89 11.93 -2.24
N ALA A 36 -9.82 11.20 -2.85
CA ALA A 36 -10.34 9.95 -2.30
C ALA A 36 -9.23 8.87 -2.19
N THR A 37 -8.36 8.76 -3.19
CA THR A 37 -7.21 7.82 -3.15
C THR A 37 -6.25 8.18 -2.00
N LEU A 38 -6.01 9.46 -1.72
CA LEU A 38 -5.19 9.88 -0.59
C LEU A 38 -5.80 9.49 0.76
N VAL A 39 -7.13 9.47 0.89
CA VAL A 39 -7.80 8.99 2.10
C VAL A 39 -7.59 7.49 2.30
N GLU A 40 -7.67 6.68 1.23
CA GLU A 40 -7.34 5.25 1.28
C GLU A 40 -5.91 5.05 1.78
N ARG A 41 -4.95 5.80 1.23
CA ARG A 41 -3.53 5.74 1.66
C ARG A 41 -3.33 6.17 3.12
N ALA A 42 -4.08 7.18 3.58
CA ALA A 42 -4.05 7.59 4.98
C ALA A 42 -4.50 6.45 5.90
N ALA A 43 -5.58 5.76 5.56
CA ALA A 43 -6.06 4.63 6.33
C ALA A 43 -5.01 3.51 6.39
N ASP A 44 -4.43 3.12 5.25
CA ASP A 44 -3.37 2.10 5.19
C ASP A 44 -2.18 2.47 6.10
N LEU A 45 -1.69 3.72 6.03
CA LEU A 45 -0.58 4.19 6.85
C LEU A 45 -0.91 4.20 8.35
N VAL A 46 -2.13 4.57 8.73
CA VAL A 46 -2.59 4.51 10.12
C VAL A 46 -2.59 3.06 10.61
N PHE A 47 -3.08 2.12 9.79
CA PHE A 47 -3.03 0.69 10.13
C PHE A 47 -1.59 0.20 10.30
N VAL A 48 -0.69 0.54 9.39
CA VAL A 48 0.74 0.19 9.51
C VAL A 48 1.33 0.77 10.79
N ALA A 49 1.08 2.06 11.10
CA ALA A 49 1.62 2.71 12.29
C ALA A 49 1.12 2.11 13.61
N VAL A 50 -0.07 1.53 13.63
CA VAL A 50 -0.65 0.88 14.81
C VAL A 50 -0.24 -0.60 14.89
N LEU A 51 -0.36 -1.33 13.79
CA LEU A 51 -0.14 -2.78 13.76
C LEU A 51 1.35 -3.15 13.78
N LEU A 52 2.22 -2.33 13.19
CA LEU A 52 3.66 -2.64 13.15
C LEU A 52 4.28 -2.69 14.57
N PRO A 53 4.10 -1.71 15.46
CA PRO A 53 4.56 -1.82 16.84
C PRO A 53 3.93 -3.00 17.59
N LEU A 54 2.62 -3.19 17.42
CA LEU A 54 1.90 -4.27 18.09
C LEU A 54 2.43 -5.66 17.69
N THR A 55 2.61 -5.90 16.40
CA THR A 55 3.15 -7.18 15.90
C THR A 55 4.61 -7.37 16.27
N THR A 56 5.41 -6.30 16.30
CA THR A 56 6.79 -6.36 16.77
C THR A 56 6.85 -6.79 18.24
N LEU A 57 6.04 -6.19 19.10
CA LEU A 57 5.95 -6.59 20.52
C LEU A 57 5.54 -8.06 20.69
N LEU A 58 4.60 -8.56 19.87
CA LEU A 58 4.14 -9.95 19.93
C LEU A 58 5.19 -10.94 19.43
N VAL A 59 6.01 -10.56 18.45
CA VAL A 59 7.02 -11.43 17.82
C VAL A 59 8.31 -11.47 18.65
N PHE A 60 8.74 -10.30 19.17
CA PHE A 60 10.03 -10.14 19.85
C PHE A 60 9.93 -10.11 21.39
N HIS A 61 8.90 -10.72 21.97
CA HIS A 61 8.74 -10.78 23.42
C HIS A 61 10.01 -11.33 24.10
N GLY A 62 10.82 -10.46 24.72
CA GLY A 62 12.01 -10.84 25.48
C GLY A 62 13.36 -10.84 24.73
N SER A 63 13.40 -10.49 23.44
CA SER A 63 14.65 -10.27 22.69
C SER A 63 14.82 -8.77 22.41
N GLY A 64 16.09 -8.30 22.40
CA GLY A 64 16.42 -6.87 22.31
C GLY A 64 15.65 -6.11 21.21
N GLU A 65 14.67 -5.34 21.67
CA GLU A 65 13.65 -4.69 20.84
C GLU A 65 14.19 -3.51 20.02
N ASN A 66 15.45 -3.11 20.25
CA ASN A 66 16.00 -1.87 19.69
C ASN A 66 16.22 -1.91 18.16
N GLU A 67 16.39 -3.08 17.58
CA GLU A 67 16.68 -3.20 16.15
C GLU A 67 15.48 -2.79 15.27
N PHE A 68 14.26 -2.98 15.78
CA PHE A 68 13.02 -2.61 15.06
C PHE A 68 12.48 -1.23 15.45
N LEU A 69 13.03 -0.59 16.46
CA LEU A 69 12.62 0.74 16.89
C LEU A 69 12.75 1.76 15.74
N VAL A 70 13.80 1.63 14.94
CA VAL A 70 14.02 2.51 13.77
C VAL A 70 12.89 2.37 12.73
N LEU A 71 12.46 1.13 12.42
CA LEU A 71 11.35 0.88 11.50
C LEU A 71 10.02 1.43 12.04
N GLN A 72 9.78 1.28 13.34
CA GLN A 72 8.60 1.83 14.00
C GLN A 72 8.59 3.36 13.96
N ILE A 73 9.72 4.00 14.25
CA ILE A 73 9.88 5.46 14.15
C ILE A 73 9.63 5.92 12.72
N ILE A 74 10.20 5.25 11.72
CA ILE A 74 9.98 5.58 10.30
C ILE A 74 8.50 5.46 9.94
N ALA A 75 7.83 4.39 10.33
CA ALA A 75 6.40 4.20 10.07
C ALA A 75 5.54 5.31 10.70
N VAL A 76 5.83 5.67 11.95
CA VAL A 76 5.12 6.75 12.66
C VAL A 76 5.40 8.10 12.00
N LEU A 77 6.66 8.42 11.67
CA LEU A 77 7.02 9.67 11.03
C LEU A 77 6.41 9.81 9.63
N LEU A 78 6.40 8.75 8.82
CA LEU A 78 5.73 8.74 7.52
C LEU A 78 4.23 8.97 7.66
N THR A 79 3.59 8.31 8.64
CA THR A 79 2.17 8.46 8.90
C THR A 79 1.85 9.90 9.35
N LEU A 80 2.58 10.42 10.32
CA LEU A 80 2.40 11.79 10.81
C LEU A 80 2.65 12.81 9.71
N GLY A 81 3.74 12.68 8.95
CA GLY A 81 4.06 13.56 7.83
C GLY A 81 2.95 13.56 6.77
N PHE A 82 2.43 12.37 6.42
CA PHE A 82 1.34 12.24 5.48
C PHE A 82 0.03 12.86 6.01
N LEU A 83 -0.31 12.62 7.28
CA LEU A 83 -1.50 13.22 7.90
C LEU A 83 -1.40 14.75 7.98
N VAL A 84 -0.23 15.28 8.34
CA VAL A 84 0.02 16.73 8.33
C VAL A 84 -0.13 17.30 6.92
N ALA A 85 0.39 16.62 5.88
CA ALA A 85 0.20 17.03 4.49
C ALA A 85 -1.28 17.05 4.08
N LEU A 86 -2.07 16.02 4.45
CA LEU A 86 -3.51 15.99 4.20
C LEU A 86 -4.27 17.11 4.94
N LEU A 87 -3.92 17.35 6.19
CA LEU A 87 -4.54 18.44 6.98
C LEU A 87 -4.18 19.82 6.41
N SER A 88 -2.94 20.01 5.96
CA SER A 88 -2.51 21.27 5.34
C SER A 88 -3.24 21.52 4.01
N LEU A 89 -3.46 20.50 3.19
CA LEU A 89 -4.28 20.57 1.99
C LEU A 89 -5.73 20.94 2.31
N ARG A 90 -6.29 20.37 3.38
CA ARG A 90 -7.64 20.68 3.85
C ARG A 90 -7.72 22.11 4.38
N TRP A 91 -6.69 22.60 5.03
CA TRP A 91 -6.60 23.96 5.55
C TRP A 91 -6.37 25.02 4.46
N SER A 92 -5.67 24.63 3.38
CA SER A 92 -5.41 25.52 2.24
C SER A 92 -6.71 26.03 1.57
N GLN A 93 -7.82 25.30 1.74
CA GLN A 93 -9.13 25.76 1.28
C GLN A 93 -9.56 27.11 1.93
N ARG A 94 -9.18 27.36 3.18
CA ARG A 94 -9.53 28.62 3.88
C ARG A 94 -8.86 29.83 3.23
N PHE A 95 -7.75 29.62 2.53
CA PHE A 95 -7.01 30.66 1.82
C PHE A 95 -7.20 30.61 0.29
N SER A 96 -8.00 29.65 -0.19
CA SER A 96 -8.19 29.42 -1.62
C SER A 96 -8.81 30.59 -2.37
N HIS A 97 -9.52 31.50 -1.67
CA HIS A 97 -10.10 32.71 -2.24
C HIS A 97 -9.05 33.70 -2.78
N ARG A 98 -7.80 33.62 -2.30
CA ARG A 98 -6.65 34.43 -2.78
C ARG A 98 -5.95 33.86 -4.01
N LEU A 99 -6.30 32.63 -4.42
CA LEU A 99 -5.66 31.94 -5.52
C LEU A 99 -6.37 32.20 -6.85
N PRO A 100 -5.64 32.26 -7.99
CA PRO A 100 -6.24 32.30 -9.32
C PRO A 100 -7.21 31.12 -9.54
N SER A 101 -8.26 31.35 -10.33
CA SER A 101 -9.31 30.35 -10.57
C SER A 101 -8.80 29.02 -11.12
N VAL A 102 -7.70 29.05 -11.90
CA VAL A 102 -7.05 27.88 -12.50
C VAL A 102 -6.51 26.92 -11.42
N VAL A 103 -5.98 27.45 -10.30
CA VAL A 103 -5.42 26.67 -9.20
C VAL A 103 -6.49 26.37 -8.14
N ARG A 104 -7.43 27.29 -7.92
CA ARG A 104 -8.49 27.18 -6.92
C ARG A 104 -9.41 25.99 -7.16
N ARG A 105 -9.85 25.78 -8.41
CA ARG A 105 -10.78 24.69 -8.76
C ARG A 105 -10.18 23.28 -8.47
N PRO A 106 -8.96 22.94 -8.91
CA PRO A 106 -8.34 21.66 -8.59
C PRO A 106 -8.15 21.45 -7.07
N ILE A 107 -7.71 22.48 -6.34
CA ILE A 107 -7.53 22.38 -4.88
C ILE A 107 -8.86 22.15 -4.17
N ALA A 108 -9.93 22.86 -4.56
CA ALA A 108 -11.25 22.68 -3.98
C ALA A 108 -11.79 21.26 -4.24
N SER A 109 -11.62 20.73 -5.45
CA SER A 109 -12.01 19.35 -5.80
C SER A 109 -11.19 18.31 -5.04
N LEU A 110 -9.87 18.51 -4.91
CA LEU A 110 -8.98 17.64 -4.13
C LEU A 110 -9.45 17.58 -2.67
N ALA A 111 -9.68 18.72 -2.07
CA ALA A 111 -10.09 18.78 -0.67
C ALA A 111 -11.54 18.29 -0.47
N ALA A 112 -12.42 18.39 -1.48
CA ALA A 112 -13.71 17.70 -1.46
C ALA A 112 -13.54 16.18 -1.45
N GLY A 113 -12.58 15.63 -2.20
CA GLY A 113 -12.22 14.22 -2.17
C GLY A 113 -11.62 13.75 -0.82
N LEU A 114 -10.96 14.66 -0.10
CA LEU A 114 -10.46 14.42 1.26
C LEU A 114 -11.55 14.55 2.35
N ALA A 115 -12.68 15.18 2.03
CA ALA A 115 -13.78 15.39 2.97
C ALA A 115 -14.66 14.15 3.02
N ILE A 116 -14.30 13.21 3.88
CA ILE A 116 -15.13 12.05 4.19
C ILE A 116 -15.93 12.31 5.49
N ASP A 117 -17.19 11.89 5.48
CA ASP A 117 -18.02 11.84 6.67
C ASP A 117 -17.60 10.67 7.58
N ARG A 118 -18.06 10.69 8.83
CA ARG A 118 -17.73 9.64 9.82
C ARG A 118 -18.17 8.25 9.36
N SER A 119 -19.30 8.15 8.66
CA SER A 119 -19.81 6.87 8.14
C SER A 119 -18.88 6.30 7.09
N THR A 120 -18.45 7.11 6.13
CA THR A 120 -17.50 6.71 5.09
C THR A 120 -16.12 6.37 5.67
N ALA A 121 -15.63 7.16 6.64
CA ALA A 121 -14.40 6.84 7.37
C ALA A 121 -14.51 5.47 8.06
N GLY A 122 -15.62 5.21 8.77
CA GLY A 122 -15.89 3.92 9.39
C GLY A 122 -15.88 2.76 8.39
N LYS A 123 -16.46 2.94 7.20
CA LYS A 123 -16.43 1.93 6.14
C LYS A 123 -15.01 1.69 5.62
N VAL A 124 -14.23 2.75 5.40
CA VAL A 124 -12.83 2.61 4.97
C VAL A 124 -12.07 1.77 5.98
N PHE A 125 -12.15 2.08 7.28
CA PHE A 125 -11.51 1.29 8.33
C PHE A 125 -12.03 -0.16 8.38
N LEU A 126 -13.36 -0.36 8.25
CA LEU A 126 -13.97 -1.68 8.25
C LEU A 126 -13.48 -2.57 7.11
N PHE A 127 -13.24 -2.00 5.93
CA PHE A 127 -12.71 -2.74 4.78
C PHE A 127 -11.18 -2.90 4.82
N THR A 128 -10.47 -1.98 5.46
CA THR A 128 -9.00 -2.07 5.59
C THR A 128 -8.60 -3.22 6.53
N PHE A 129 -9.36 -3.47 7.59
CA PHE A 129 -9.07 -4.55 8.54
C PHE A 129 -9.06 -5.96 7.89
N PRO A 130 -10.10 -6.40 7.16
CA PRO A 130 -10.05 -7.70 6.46
C PRO A 130 -8.95 -7.76 5.41
N LEU A 131 -8.62 -6.65 4.75
CA LEU A 131 -7.52 -6.61 3.80
C LEU A 131 -6.20 -6.99 4.46
N TRP A 132 -5.85 -6.39 5.58
CA TRP A 132 -4.63 -6.73 6.32
C TRP A 132 -4.67 -8.14 6.92
N SER A 133 -5.85 -8.62 7.31
CA SER A 133 -6.05 -10.00 7.76
C SER A 133 -5.80 -11.00 6.63
N LEU A 134 -6.25 -10.70 5.41
CA LEU A 134 -6.01 -11.53 4.23
C LEU A 134 -4.53 -11.50 3.80
N GLU A 135 -3.87 -10.36 3.89
CA GLU A 135 -2.43 -10.25 3.63
C GLU A 135 -1.62 -11.10 4.62
N ALA A 136 -1.95 -11.05 5.92
CA ALA A 136 -1.33 -11.92 6.92
C ALA A 136 -1.62 -13.40 6.66
N ALA A 137 -2.86 -13.76 6.31
CA ALA A 137 -3.25 -15.13 5.99
C ALA A 137 -2.52 -15.65 4.74
N ARG A 138 -2.29 -14.81 3.73
CA ARG A 138 -1.51 -15.13 2.54
C ARG A 138 -0.09 -15.51 2.91
N VAL A 139 0.65 -14.63 3.60
CA VAL A 139 2.04 -14.88 4.03
C VAL A 139 2.11 -16.12 4.93
N PHE A 140 1.13 -16.29 5.82
CA PHE A 140 1.04 -17.47 6.68
C PHE A 140 0.88 -18.77 5.86
N ALA A 141 0.02 -18.77 4.85
CA ALA A 141 -0.18 -19.92 3.96
C ALA A 141 1.08 -20.23 3.14
N GLU A 142 1.76 -19.21 2.63
CA GLU A 142 3.03 -19.33 1.90
C GLU A 142 4.12 -19.97 2.78
N ALA A 143 4.26 -19.49 4.02
CA ALA A 143 5.20 -20.06 4.98
C ALA A 143 4.88 -21.54 5.28
N ARG A 144 3.59 -21.87 5.47
CA ARG A 144 3.14 -23.26 5.66
C ARG A 144 3.42 -24.15 4.46
N ALA A 145 3.26 -23.64 3.25
CA ALA A 145 3.58 -24.36 2.02
C ALA A 145 5.08 -24.72 1.91
N LEU A 146 5.94 -23.89 2.50
CA LEU A 146 7.38 -24.13 2.59
C LEU A 146 7.79 -24.95 3.83
N GLY A 147 6.84 -25.41 4.64
CA GLY A 147 7.12 -26.14 5.88
C GLY A 147 7.68 -25.27 7.00
N LEU A 148 7.58 -23.94 6.92
CA LEU A 148 8.13 -23.02 7.91
C LEU A 148 7.15 -22.79 9.06
N ALA A 149 7.67 -22.77 10.28
CA ALA A 149 6.91 -22.51 11.50
C ALA A 149 6.75 -20.99 11.75
N VAL A 150 6.08 -20.28 10.84
CA VAL A 150 5.78 -18.85 10.97
C VAL A 150 4.47 -18.69 11.75
N SER A 151 4.46 -17.85 12.78
CA SER A 151 3.25 -17.50 13.53
C SER A 151 2.41 -16.45 12.77
N LEU A 152 1.11 -16.35 13.09
CA LEU A 152 0.25 -15.35 12.44
C LEU A 152 0.70 -13.89 12.71
N PRO A 153 1.13 -13.51 13.94
CA PRO A 153 1.72 -12.18 14.17
C PRO A 153 2.97 -11.92 13.31
N LEU A 154 3.84 -12.92 13.14
CA LEU A 154 5.03 -12.79 12.29
C LEU A 154 4.63 -12.65 10.81
N ALA A 155 3.66 -13.40 10.33
CA ALA A 155 3.14 -13.26 8.98
C ALA A 155 2.57 -11.84 8.73
N LEU A 156 1.84 -11.29 9.70
CA LEU A 156 1.36 -9.91 9.64
C LEU A 156 2.51 -8.91 9.66
N LEU A 157 3.54 -9.13 10.50
CA LEU A 157 4.72 -8.27 10.55
C LEU A 157 5.46 -8.24 9.19
N ILE A 158 5.62 -9.39 8.53
CA ILE A 158 6.20 -9.49 7.19
C ILE A 158 5.38 -8.68 6.17
N ALA A 159 4.05 -8.84 6.17
CA ALA A 159 3.17 -8.10 5.28
C ALA A 159 3.25 -6.57 5.51
N LEU A 160 3.25 -6.13 6.76
CA LEU A 160 3.38 -4.71 7.13
C LEU A 160 4.75 -4.14 6.72
N LEU A 161 5.83 -4.88 6.93
CA LEU A 161 7.18 -4.49 6.50
C LEU A 161 7.25 -4.35 4.99
N ALA A 162 6.74 -5.32 4.24
CA ALA A 162 6.67 -5.26 2.78
C ALA A 162 5.89 -4.04 2.29
N ALA A 163 4.74 -3.74 2.90
CA ALA A 163 3.94 -2.57 2.58
C ALA A 163 4.66 -1.25 2.89
N LEU A 164 5.36 -1.17 4.03
CA LEU A 164 6.15 -0.01 4.40
C LEU A 164 7.28 0.24 3.39
N LEU A 165 8.03 -0.80 3.04
CA LEU A 165 9.13 -0.72 2.07
C LEU A 165 8.64 -0.34 0.65
N THR A 166 7.47 -0.83 0.25
CA THR A 166 6.84 -0.41 -1.01
C THR A 166 6.28 1.01 -0.99
N THR A 167 6.12 1.62 0.19
CA THR A 167 5.62 3.00 0.29
C THR A 167 6.65 4.00 -0.20
N VAL A 168 7.94 3.71 -0.03
CA VAL A 168 9.05 4.52 -0.57
C VAL A 168 9.26 4.13 -2.04
N PRO A 169 8.99 5.00 -3.01
CA PRO A 169 8.94 4.66 -4.43
C PRO A 169 10.35 4.61 -5.08
N LEU A 170 11.29 3.90 -4.47
CA LEU A 170 12.67 3.79 -4.97
C LEU A 170 12.75 2.85 -6.18
N THR A 171 11.96 1.78 -6.17
CA THR A 171 11.94 0.79 -7.24
C THR A 171 10.49 0.45 -7.62
N PRO A 172 10.23 -0.07 -8.84
CA PRO A 172 8.89 -0.55 -9.21
C PRO A 172 8.42 -1.60 -8.20
N ALA A 173 7.26 -1.41 -7.60
CA ALA A 173 6.66 -2.29 -6.59
C ALA A 173 7.59 -2.70 -5.43
N GLY A 174 8.66 -1.94 -5.16
CA GLY A 174 9.62 -2.23 -4.10
C GLY A 174 10.55 -3.40 -4.38
N ILE A 175 10.74 -3.79 -5.66
CA ILE A 175 11.62 -4.89 -6.06
C ILE A 175 13.04 -4.64 -5.52
N GLY A 176 13.62 -5.63 -4.90
CA GLY A 176 14.92 -5.59 -4.20
C GLY A 176 14.79 -5.15 -2.74
N ALA A 177 14.14 -4.02 -2.46
CA ALA A 177 14.02 -3.49 -1.11
C ALA A 177 13.17 -4.39 -0.20
N VAL A 178 12.06 -4.92 -0.73
CA VAL A 178 11.18 -5.79 0.05
C VAL A 178 11.82 -7.15 0.29
N GLU A 179 12.43 -7.75 -0.72
CA GLU A 179 13.11 -9.03 -0.60
C GLU A 179 14.24 -8.96 0.43
N ILE A 180 15.09 -7.93 0.34
CA ILE A 180 16.19 -7.72 1.30
C ILE A 180 15.62 -7.49 2.72
N GLY A 181 14.57 -6.68 2.86
CA GLY A 181 13.96 -6.41 4.15
C GLY A 181 13.32 -7.63 4.79
N VAL A 182 12.57 -8.42 4.02
CA VAL A 182 11.92 -9.66 4.50
C VAL A 182 12.97 -10.71 4.84
N VAL A 183 13.97 -10.92 3.98
CA VAL A 183 15.07 -11.86 4.26
C VAL A 183 15.83 -11.42 5.52
N GLY A 184 16.17 -10.14 5.65
CA GLY A 184 16.84 -9.60 6.82
C GLY A 184 16.06 -9.82 8.12
N LEU A 185 14.74 -9.54 8.11
CA LEU A 185 13.86 -9.80 9.25
C LEU A 185 13.88 -11.28 9.66
N LEU A 186 13.73 -12.18 8.70
CA LEU A 186 13.67 -13.63 8.96
C LEU A 186 15.01 -14.18 9.44
N MET A 187 16.13 -13.68 8.94
CA MET A 187 17.47 -14.04 9.42
C MET A 187 17.71 -13.59 10.87
N VAL A 188 17.27 -12.38 11.25
CA VAL A 188 17.32 -11.92 12.66
C VAL A 188 16.51 -12.82 13.57
N LEU A 189 15.42 -13.40 13.07
CA LEU A 189 14.60 -14.39 13.78
C LEU A 189 15.19 -15.81 13.74
N GLY A 190 16.39 -16.01 13.20
CA GLY A 190 17.12 -17.27 13.22
C GLY A 190 16.76 -18.23 12.09
N LEU A 191 16.02 -17.80 11.05
CA LEU A 191 15.84 -18.61 9.86
C LEU A 191 17.12 -18.62 9.01
N SER A 192 17.39 -19.75 8.35
CA SER A 192 18.49 -19.81 7.39
C SER A 192 18.18 -18.93 6.17
N ILE A 193 19.22 -18.45 5.50
CA ILE A 193 19.09 -17.57 4.32
C ILE A 193 18.27 -18.23 3.21
N GLU A 194 18.39 -19.56 3.05
CA GLU A 194 17.67 -20.32 2.03
C GLU A 194 16.15 -20.28 2.29
N HIS A 195 15.73 -20.52 3.53
CA HIS A 195 14.32 -20.48 3.92
C HIS A 195 13.76 -19.07 3.88
N ALA A 196 14.54 -18.08 4.34
CA ALA A 196 14.15 -16.67 4.30
C ALA A 196 13.98 -16.18 2.85
N ALA A 197 14.93 -16.53 1.97
CA ALA A 197 14.87 -16.17 0.56
C ALA A 197 13.73 -16.92 -0.16
N ALA A 198 13.50 -18.21 0.14
CA ALA A 198 12.40 -18.97 -0.44
C ALA A 198 11.03 -18.32 -0.12
N LEU A 199 10.81 -17.91 1.15
CA LEU A 199 9.57 -17.24 1.53
C LEU A 199 9.44 -15.86 0.86
N ALA A 200 10.51 -15.06 0.83
CA ALA A 200 10.48 -13.74 0.20
C ALA A 200 10.21 -13.84 -1.31
N LEU A 201 10.79 -14.83 -2.00
CA LEU A 201 10.55 -15.05 -3.43
C LEU A 201 9.14 -15.60 -3.71
N LEU A 202 8.64 -16.51 -2.86
CA LEU A 202 7.28 -17.04 -2.99
C LEU A 202 6.25 -15.93 -2.77
N ASP A 203 6.44 -15.08 -1.76
CA ASP A 203 5.62 -13.90 -1.53
C ASP A 203 5.58 -12.98 -2.77
N ARG A 204 6.71 -12.74 -3.39
CA ARG A 204 6.76 -11.96 -4.64
C ARG A 204 6.06 -12.66 -5.79
N LEU A 205 6.23 -13.97 -5.92
CA LEU A 205 5.55 -14.73 -6.96
C LEU A 205 4.02 -14.61 -6.82
N VAL A 206 3.52 -14.74 -5.60
CA VAL A 206 2.08 -14.67 -5.32
C VAL A 206 1.57 -13.23 -5.34
N ALA A 207 2.21 -12.29 -4.64
CA ALA A 207 1.69 -10.93 -4.49
C ALA A 207 1.92 -10.04 -5.72
N TYR A 208 3.00 -10.27 -6.47
CA TYR A 208 3.42 -9.40 -7.57
C TYR A 208 3.16 -10.05 -8.94
N TRP A 209 3.71 -11.23 -9.20
CA TRP A 209 3.61 -11.86 -10.51
C TRP A 209 2.21 -12.36 -10.86
N SER A 210 1.41 -12.77 -9.86
CA SER A 210 0.00 -13.13 -10.10
C SER A 210 -0.82 -12.00 -10.71
N VAL A 211 -0.48 -10.74 -10.41
CA VAL A 211 -1.15 -9.55 -10.97
C VAL A 211 -1.02 -9.51 -12.49
N PHE A 212 0.14 -9.90 -13.03
CA PHE A 212 0.34 -9.96 -14.49
C PHE A 212 -0.52 -11.05 -15.14
N LEU A 213 -0.75 -12.16 -14.45
CA LEU A 213 -1.63 -13.22 -14.96
C LEU A 213 -3.11 -12.81 -14.85
N VAL A 214 -3.55 -12.35 -13.68
CA VAL A 214 -4.96 -12.06 -13.41
C VAL A 214 -5.44 -10.78 -14.08
N ALA A 215 -4.61 -9.77 -14.18
CA ALA A 215 -4.97 -8.48 -14.80
C ALA A 215 -4.40 -8.30 -16.21
N GLY A 216 -3.22 -8.85 -16.49
CA GLY A 216 -2.53 -8.70 -17.78
C GLY A 216 -3.18 -9.51 -18.89
N ILE A 217 -3.56 -10.75 -18.63
CA ILE A 217 -4.20 -11.61 -19.64
C ILE A 217 -5.55 -11.04 -20.10
N PRO A 218 -6.49 -10.67 -19.20
CA PRO A 218 -7.75 -10.04 -19.62
C PRO A 218 -7.53 -8.71 -20.35
N TRP A 219 -6.56 -7.91 -19.90
CA TRP A 219 -6.24 -6.65 -20.57
C TRP A 219 -5.73 -6.86 -22.01
N LEU A 220 -4.86 -7.83 -22.22
CA LEU A 220 -4.36 -8.18 -23.54
C LEU A 220 -5.48 -8.74 -24.42
N ALA A 221 -6.32 -9.62 -23.89
CA ALA A 221 -7.46 -10.18 -24.59
C ALA A 221 -8.45 -9.09 -25.00
N GLU A 222 -8.78 -8.14 -24.12
CA GLU A 222 -9.65 -7.01 -24.44
C GLU A 222 -9.06 -6.15 -25.58
N ARG A 223 -7.76 -5.88 -25.55
CA ARG A 223 -7.07 -5.13 -26.61
C ARG A 223 -7.09 -5.84 -27.96
N LEU A 224 -6.83 -7.14 -27.96
CA LEU A 224 -6.82 -7.94 -29.19
C LEU A 224 -8.23 -8.07 -29.81
N LEU A 225 -9.26 -8.16 -28.96
CA LEU A 225 -10.65 -8.26 -29.39
C LEU A 225 -11.23 -6.89 -29.81
N SER A 226 -10.88 -5.81 -29.11
CA SER A 226 -11.34 -4.46 -29.45
C SER A 226 -10.65 -3.88 -30.69
N GLY A 227 -9.42 -4.27 -31.00
CA GLY A 227 -8.72 -3.93 -32.22
C GLY A 227 -9.30 -4.56 -33.50
N ARG A 228 -10.32 -5.43 -33.37
CA ARG A 228 -11.03 -6.07 -34.49
C ARG A 228 -12.39 -5.44 -34.83
N ARG A 229 -12.76 -4.33 -34.17
CA ARG A 229 -13.96 -3.58 -34.56
C ARG A 229 -13.51 -2.47 -35.53
N PRO A 230 -13.97 -2.55 -36.81
CA PRO A 230 -13.74 -1.51 -37.79
C PRO A 230 -14.41 -0.18 -37.43
#